data_b5babd703fa5ddd9b8f8e934924fdf2b
#
_entry.id   b5babd703fa5ddd9b8f8e934924fdf2b
#
_cell.length_a   1.000
_cell.length_b   1.000
_cell.length_c   1.000
_cell.angle_alpha   90.00
_cell.angle_beta   90.00
_cell.angle_gamma   90.00
#
_symmetry.space_group_name_H-M   'P 1'
#
loop_
_entity.id
_entity.type
_entity.pdbx_description
1 polymer ?
#
loop_
_entity_poly.entity_id
_entity_poly.type
_entity_poly.pdbx_seq_one_letter_code
_entity_poly.pdbx_strand_id
1 'polypeptide(L)'
;AVHWQSDGQGEFTIEANEKAARGTDVILHLKDCEKEFLDALRLESLIRKYSDHIAFPVHLDDKGNDDAPHSVNSATALWRRPRTEVEDEEYREFYKSLAHDFTDPLAWSHNRVEGKREYTSLLYIPASAPFDFWNREAPKGLKLYVQRVFIMDDAEQFLPLFLLFVKGVIDSADLPLNVSR
;
A
#
# COMPACT_ATOMS: atom_id res chain seq x y z
N ALA A 1 18.21 4.57 25.16
CA ALA A 1 17.77 3.81 24.00
C ALA A 1 18.23 2.34 24.15
N VAL A 2 17.76 1.47 23.27
CA VAL A 2 18.13 0.06 23.23
C VAL A 2 18.69 -0.24 21.84
N HIS A 3 19.79 -0.94 21.79
CA HIS A 3 20.39 -1.50 20.58
C HIS A 3 20.07 -2.98 20.54
N TRP A 4 19.38 -3.41 19.48
CA TRP A 4 19.09 -4.81 19.18
C TRP A 4 19.82 -5.19 17.90
N GLN A 5 20.49 -6.33 17.91
CA GLN A 5 21.21 -6.84 16.74
C GLN A 5 21.00 -8.35 16.60
N SER A 6 20.85 -8.82 15.37
CA SER A 6 20.79 -10.23 15.00
C SER A 6 21.47 -10.44 13.65
N ASP A 7 22.10 -11.58 13.49
CA ASP A 7 22.66 -12.05 12.20
C ASP A 7 21.67 -12.89 11.39
N GLY A 8 20.44 -13.10 11.92
CA GLY A 8 19.41 -13.92 11.28
C GLY A 8 19.58 -15.43 11.48
N GLN A 9 20.54 -15.89 12.30
CA GLN A 9 20.76 -17.31 12.60
C GLN A 9 19.97 -17.82 13.83
N GLY A 10 19.02 -17.00 14.31
CA GLY A 10 18.16 -17.35 15.45
C GLY A 10 18.63 -16.78 16.78
N GLU A 11 19.80 -16.15 16.82
CA GLU A 11 20.31 -15.45 17.99
C GLU A 11 20.19 -13.93 17.84
N PHE A 12 20.10 -13.23 18.97
CA PHE A 12 20.12 -11.78 19.01
C PHE A 12 20.79 -11.26 20.27
N THR A 13 21.29 -10.04 20.21
CA THR A 13 21.83 -9.32 21.37
C THR A 13 20.99 -8.09 21.66
N ILE A 14 20.87 -7.73 22.94
CA ILE A 14 20.21 -6.50 23.39
C ILE A 14 21.15 -5.79 24.35
N GLU A 15 21.44 -4.52 24.05
CA GLU A 15 22.33 -3.69 24.83
C GLU A 15 21.70 -2.32 25.09
N ALA A 16 22.04 -1.72 26.24
CA ALA A 16 21.69 -0.32 26.48
C ALA A 16 22.55 0.58 25.57
N ASN A 17 21.91 1.54 24.94
CA ASN A 17 22.59 2.49 24.05
C ASN A 17 22.13 3.93 24.33
N GLU A 18 22.99 4.89 24.06
CA GLU A 18 22.65 6.31 24.10
C GLU A 18 22.27 6.81 22.69
N LYS A 19 21.10 7.42 22.56
CA LYS A 19 20.64 8.05 21.35
C LYS A 19 20.21 9.48 21.66
N ALA A 20 20.86 10.46 21.06
CA ALA A 20 20.62 11.86 21.31
C ALA A 20 19.23 12.33 20.80
N ALA A 21 18.78 11.78 19.66
CA ALA A 21 17.51 12.14 19.04
C ALA A 21 16.45 11.07 19.28
N ARG A 22 15.17 11.50 19.39
CA ARG A 22 14.02 10.59 19.39
C ARG A 22 13.90 9.89 18.04
N GLY A 23 13.58 8.62 18.06
CA GLY A 23 13.31 7.83 16.86
C GLY A 23 13.90 6.43 16.93
N THR A 24 13.72 5.66 15.87
CA THR A 24 14.24 4.31 15.70
C THR A 24 15.07 4.27 14.42
N ASP A 25 16.27 3.72 14.49
CA ASP A 25 17.11 3.42 13.33
C ASP A 25 17.01 1.92 13.05
N VAL A 26 16.71 1.55 11.82
CA VAL A 26 16.72 0.16 11.34
C VAL A 26 17.82 0.05 10.30
N ILE A 27 18.87 -0.73 10.62
CA ILE A 27 20.04 -0.89 9.75
C ILE A 27 20.03 -2.32 9.23
N LEU A 28 19.99 -2.47 7.91
CA LEU A 28 20.00 -3.75 7.23
C LEU A 28 21.34 -3.93 6.51
N HIS A 29 22.06 -5.01 6.85
CA HIS A 29 23.25 -5.43 6.14
C HIS A 29 22.84 -6.41 5.04
N LEU A 30 22.81 -5.95 3.80
CA LEU A 30 22.32 -6.72 2.67
C LEU A 30 23.35 -7.78 2.23
N LYS A 31 22.84 -8.94 1.83
CA LYS A 31 23.65 -9.97 1.16
C LYS A 31 24.06 -9.47 -0.23
N ASP A 32 25.14 -10.02 -0.77
CA ASP A 32 25.65 -9.62 -2.10
C ASP A 32 24.63 -9.85 -3.24
N CYS A 33 23.77 -10.84 -3.11
CA CYS A 33 22.70 -11.11 -4.09
C CYS A 33 21.51 -10.14 -4.00
N GLU A 34 21.42 -9.33 -2.94
CA GLU A 34 20.29 -8.43 -2.65
C GLU A 34 20.68 -6.93 -2.81
N LYS A 35 21.78 -6.65 -3.49
CA LYS A 35 22.27 -5.27 -3.69
C LYS A 35 21.33 -4.40 -4.53
N GLU A 36 20.37 -4.99 -5.23
CA GLU A 36 19.32 -4.24 -5.93
C GLU A 36 18.55 -3.27 -5.00
N PHE A 37 18.45 -3.61 -3.71
CA PHE A 37 17.80 -2.75 -2.71
C PHE A 37 18.66 -1.56 -2.25
N LEU A 38 19.84 -1.35 -2.82
CA LEU A 38 20.62 -0.13 -2.67
C LEU A 38 20.33 0.89 -3.78
N ASP A 39 19.58 0.50 -4.79
CA ASP A 39 19.19 1.38 -5.89
C ASP A 39 17.99 2.25 -5.49
N ALA A 40 18.13 3.57 -5.64
CA ALA A 40 17.11 4.54 -5.22
C ALA A 40 15.80 4.38 -6.00
N LEU A 41 15.87 4.14 -7.32
CA LEU A 41 14.66 3.95 -8.15
C LEU A 41 13.93 2.66 -7.78
N ARG A 42 14.68 1.61 -7.42
CA ARG A 42 14.11 0.36 -6.94
C ARG A 42 13.37 0.57 -5.61
N LEU A 43 13.99 1.29 -4.67
CA LEU A 43 13.36 1.62 -3.39
C LEU A 43 12.12 2.49 -3.57
N GLU A 44 12.19 3.52 -4.41
CA GLU A 44 11.05 4.37 -4.73
C GLU A 44 9.87 3.55 -5.27
N SER A 45 10.12 2.66 -6.22
CA SER A 45 9.12 1.76 -6.79
C SER A 45 8.46 0.87 -5.71
N LEU A 46 9.25 0.33 -4.78
CA LEU A 46 8.74 -0.48 -3.68
C LEU A 46 7.92 0.33 -2.69
N ILE A 47 8.38 1.53 -2.33
CA ILE A 47 7.65 2.43 -1.43
C ILE A 47 6.30 2.78 -2.05
N ARG A 48 6.26 3.18 -3.31
CA ARG A 48 5.01 3.48 -4.03
C ARG A 48 4.09 2.27 -4.11
N LYS A 49 4.63 1.08 -4.34
CA LYS A 49 3.81 -0.13 -4.43
C LYS A 49 3.16 -0.52 -3.11
N TYR A 50 3.93 -0.53 -2.02
CA TYR A 50 3.49 -1.11 -0.76
C TYR A 50 3.08 -0.09 0.31
N SER A 51 3.58 1.12 0.25
CA SER A 51 3.48 2.13 1.30
C SER A 51 3.00 3.49 0.81
N ASP A 52 2.44 3.56 -0.41
CA ASP A 52 2.00 4.85 -0.99
C ASP A 52 0.98 5.57 -0.11
N HIS A 53 0.10 4.82 0.52
CA HIS A 53 -1.05 5.34 1.26
C HIS A 53 -0.90 5.33 2.79
N ILE A 54 0.25 4.96 3.33
CA ILE A 54 0.49 5.04 4.78
C ILE A 54 0.41 6.49 5.26
N ALA A 55 0.03 6.70 6.53
CA ALA A 55 -0.24 8.02 7.07
C ALA A 55 1.00 8.91 7.28
N PHE A 56 2.17 8.40 6.97
CA PHE A 56 3.45 9.07 7.21
C PHE A 56 4.17 9.32 5.88
N PRO A 57 4.73 10.53 5.66
CA PRO A 57 5.57 10.76 4.52
C PRO A 57 6.87 9.92 4.64
N VAL A 58 7.23 9.27 3.55
CA VAL A 58 8.50 8.54 3.43
C VAL A 58 9.44 9.38 2.59
N HIS A 59 10.56 9.75 3.17
CA HIS A 59 11.61 10.48 2.46
C HIS A 59 12.73 9.50 2.11
N LEU A 60 13.18 9.56 0.87
CA LEU A 60 14.35 8.85 0.40
C LEU A 60 15.53 9.83 0.36
N ASP A 61 16.58 9.51 1.10
CA ASP A 61 17.82 10.27 1.11
C ASP A 61 18.83 9.56 0.16
N ASP A 62 18.92 10.08 -1.04
CA ASP A 62 19.95 9.65 -1.98
C ASP A 62 21.16 10.59 -1.85
N LYS A 63 22.21 10.10 -1.21
CA LYS A 63 23.44 10.84 -0.91
C LYS A 63 24.16 11.44 -2.13
N GLY A 64 23.63 11.22 -3.34
CA GLY A 64 24.15 11.76 -4.60
C GLY A 64 23.38 12.97 -5.15
N ASN A 65 22.26 13.32 -4.58
CA ASN A 65 21.41 14.39 -5.09
C ASN A 65 21.25 15.50 -4.05
N ASP A 66 21.69 16.72 -4.38
CA ASP A 66 21.59 17.92 -3.52
C ASP A 66 20.15 18.46 -3.40
N ASP A 67 19.17 17.80 -3.99
CA ASP A 67 17.76 18.19 -3.89
C ASP A 67 17.22 17.94 -2.48
N ALA A 68 16.41 18.87 -1.99
CA ALA A 68 15.75 18.74 -0.69
C ALA A 68 14.97 17.43 -0.63
N PRO A 69 14.97 16.73 0.54
CA PRO A 69 14.27 15.47 0.68
C PRO A 69 12.78 15.63 0.35
N HIS A 70 12.33 15.00 -0.73
CA HIS A 70 10.93 15.00 -1.13
C HIS A 70 10.23 13.72 -0.64
N SER A 71 8.93 13.81 -0.40
CA SER A 71 8.14 12.64 -0.06
C SER A 71 7.96 11.76 -1.29
N VAL A 72 8.33 10.50 -1.18
CA VAL A 72 8.21 9.50 -2.26
C VAL A 72 6.78 8.98 -2.39
N ASN A 73 6.09 8.88 -1.26
CA ASN A 73 4.72 8.37 -1.21
C ASN A 73 3.69 9.50 -1.12
N SER A 74 2.45 9.19 -1.49
CA SER A 74 1.32 10.12 -1.42
C SER A 74 0.91 10.46 0.02
N ALA A 75 1.19 9.58 0.97
CA ALA A 75 0.84 9.66 2.39
C ALA A 75 -0.66 9.91 2.66
N THR A 76 -1.50 9.69 1.65
CA THR A 76 -2.95 9.87 1.72
C THR A 76 -3.67 8.63 1.22
N ALA A 77 -4.84 8.37 1.78
CA ALA A 77 -5.72 7.30 1.33
C ALA A 77 -7.12 7.87 1.15
N LEU A 78 -7.56 8.04 -0.10
CA LEU A 78 -8.84 8.64 -0.43
C LEU A 78 -9.99 7.92 0.29
N TRP A 79 -9.96 6.60 0.34
CA TRP A 79 -10.98 5.77 0.99
C TRP A 79 -11.04 5.90 2.52
N ARG A 80 -10.05 6.55 3.16
CA ARG A 80 -10.05 6.82 4.60
C ARG A 80 -10.65 8.17 4.96
N ARG A 81 -10.83 9.05 3.97
CA ARG A 81 -11.48 10.35 4.15
C ARG A 81 -13.00 10.16 4.30
N PRO A 82 -13.68 11.02 5.07
CA PRO A 82 -15.13 11.03 5.10
C PRO A 82 -15.70 11.25 3.69
N ARG A 83 -16.76 10.50 3.35
CA ARG A 83 -17.41 10.63 2.02
C ARG A 83 -17.85 12.07 1.70
N THR A 84 -18.20 12.83 2.73
CA THR A 84 -18.66 14.23 2.58
C THR A 84 -17.54 15.21 2.24
N GLU A 85 -16.28 14.78 2.34
CA GLU A 85 -15.09 15.58 2.06
C GLU A 85 -14.39 15.19 0.75
N VAL A 86 -14.94 14.22 0.04
CA VAL A 86 -14.39 13.73 -1.23
C VAL A 86 -15.31 14.12 -2.36
N GLU A 87 -14.79 14.84 -3.34
CA GLU A 87 -15.51 15.26 -4.52
C GLU A 87 -15.62 14.12 -5.56
N ASP A 88 -16.65 14.16 -6.38
CA ASP A 88 -16.88 13.14 -7.42
C ASP A 88 -15.72 13.02 -8.39
N GLU A 89 -15.05 14.14 -8.68
CA GLU A 89 -13.88 14.14 -9.55
C GLU A 89 -12.70 13.39 -8.94
N GLU A 90 -12.47 13.52 -7.63
CA GLU A 90 -11.42 12.77 -6.90
C GLU A 90 -11.68 11.25 -6.98
N TYR A 91 -12.95 10.83 -6.90
CA TYR A 91 -13.32 9.42 -7.08
C TYR A 91 -13.02 8.91 -8.50
N ARG A 92 -13.31 9.72 -9.53
CA ARG A 92 -13.02 9.35 -10.93
C ARG A 92 -11.53 9.26 -11.21
N GLU A 93 -10.76 10.24 -10.76
CA GLU A 93 -9.30 10.24 -10.93
C GLU A 93 -8.65 9.06 -10.18
N PHE A 94 -9.12 8.77 -8.97
CA PHE A 94 -8.65 7.61 -8.23
C PHE A 94 -8.96 6.30 -8.97
N TYR A 95 -10.16 6.16 -9.55
CA TYR A 95 -10.51 5.00 -10.36
C TYR A 95 -9.59 4.84 -11.56
N LYS A 96 -9.31 5.90 -12.31
CA LYS A 96 -8.42 5.86 -13.48
C LYS A 96 -7.03 5.38 -13.11
N SER A 97 -6.51 5.87 -12.01
CA SER A 97 -5.21 5.44 -11.46
C SER A 97 -5.23 3.98 -10.98
N LEU A 98 -6.31 3.57 -10.30
CA LEU A 98 -6.45 2.24 -9.71
C LEU A 98 -6.61 1.15 -10.77
N ALA A 99 -7.50 1.41 -11.75
CA ALA A 99 -7.88 0.46 -12.78
C ALA A 99 -6.99 0.52 -14.03
N HIS A 100 -6.11 1.52 -14.11
CA HIS A 100 -5.35 1.86 -15.32
C HIS A 100 -6.26 2.04 -16.55
N ASP A 101 -7.45 2.63 -16.31
CA ASP A 101 -8.48 2.92 -17.29
C ASP A 101 -8.57 4.43 -17.48
N PHE A 102 -8.73 4.90 -18.71
CA PHE A 102 -8.86 6.32 -19.03
C PHE A 102 -10.31 6.80 -19.07
N THR A 103 -11.25 5.87 -18.95
CA THR A 103 -12.69 6.17 -18.93
C THR A 103 -13.20 6.35 -17.50
N ASP A 104 -14.28 7.11 -17.35
CA ASP A 104 -14.91 7.27 -16.06
C ASP A 104 -15.64 5.98 -15.64
N PRO A 105 -15.72 5.65 -14.34
CA PRO A 105 -16.50 4.53 -13.87
C PRO A 105 -18.01 4.80 -14.05
N LEU A 106 -18.77 3.75 -14.25
CA LEU A 106 -20.24 3.83 -14.32
C LEU A 106 -20.85 4.24 -12.97
N ALA A 107 -20.30 3.70 -11.88
CA ALA A 107 -20.73 3.97 -10.52
C ALA A 107 -19.64 3.61 -9.53
N TRP A 108 -19.75 4.15 -8.31
CA TRP A 108 -18.89 3.77 -7.19
C TRP A 108 -19.67 3.69 -5.88
N SER A 109 -19.09 2.97 -4.93
CA SER A 109 -19.63 2.82 -3.59
C SER A 109 -18.50 2.97 -2.58
N HIS A 110 -18.59 3.96 -1.70
CA HIS A 110 -17.66 4.22 -0.63
C HIS A 110 -18.35 3.94 0.70
N ASN A 111 -17.88 2.90 1.41
CA ASN A 111 -18.48 2.44 2.66
C ASN A 111 -17.41 2.31 3.74
N ARG A 112 -17.81 2.66 4.96
CA ARG A 112 -17.08 2.39 6.18
C ARG A 112 -17.94 1.55 7.10
N VAL A 113 -17.45 0.39 7.45
CA VAL A 113 -18.13 -0.54 8.36
C VAL A 113 -17.39 -0.55 9.67
N GLU A 114 -18.13 -0.27 10.74
CA GLU A 114 -17.65 -0.26 12.12
C GLU A 114 -18.35 -1.38 12.90
N GLY A 115 -17.61 -2.11 13.73
CA GLY A 115 -18.14 -3.21 14.52
C GLY A 115 -17.07 -4.20 14.99
N LYS A 116 -17.40 -5.48 15.05
CA LYS A 116 -16.42 -6.54 15.40
C LYS A 116 -15.28 -6.66 14.39
N ARG A 117 -15.51 -6.22 13.18
CA ARG A 117 -14.51 -6.10 12.12
C ARG A 117 -14.67 -4.73 11.49
N GLU A 118 -13.62 -3.95 11.54
CA GLU A 118 -13.60 -2.62 10.96
C GLU A 118 -12.92 -2.67 9.60
N TYR A 119 -13.60 -2.17 8.58
CA TYR A 119 -13.02 -2.01 7.26
C TYR A 119 -13.66 -0.85 6.51
N THR A 120 -12.90 -0.30 5.59
CA THR A 120 -13.38 0.65 4.59
C THR A 120 -13.28 0.01 3.22
N SER A 121 -14.30 0.21 2.38
CA SER A 121 -14.28 -0.25 1.00
C SER A 121 -14.64 0.88 0.05
N LEU A 122 -13.90 0.97 -1.05
CA LEU A 122 -14.20 1.85 -2.17
C LEU A 122 -14.22 0.99 -3.43
N LEU A 123 -15.41 0.78 -3.96
CA LEU A 123 -15.68 -0.14 -5.06
C LEU A 123 -16.16 0.64 -6.27
N TYR A 124 -15.77 0.20 -7.47
CA TYR A 124 -16.13 0.82 -8.74
C TYR A 124 -16.68 -0.22 -9.71
N ILE A 125 -17.68 0.21 -10.45
CA ILE A 125 -18.19 -0.52 -11.61
C ILE A 125 -17.60 0.16 -12.85
N PRO A 126 -16.73 -0.53 -13.63
CA PRO A 126 -16.22 -0.02 -14.89
C PRO A 126 -17.36 0.30 -15.89
N ALA A 127 -17.19 1.32 -16.73
CA ALA A 127 -18.16 1.66 -17.77
C ALA A 127 -18.20 0.62 -18.91
N SER A 128 -17.09 -0.11 -19.10
CA SER A 128 -16.97 -1.19 -20.07
C SER A 128 -16.30 -2.41 -19.42
N ALA A 129 -16.49 -3.58 -19.99
CA ALA A 129 -15.79 -4.77 -19.53
C ALA A 129 -14.27 -4.53 -19.61
N PRO A 130 -13.52 -4.79 -18.53
CA PRO A 130 -12.07 -4.65 -18.56
C PRO A 130 -11.46 -5.45 -19.71
N PHE A 131 -10.47 -4.87 -20.39
CA PHE A 131 -9.82 -5.51 -21.55
C PHE A 131 -9.20 -6.87 -21.18
N ASP A 132 -8.75 -7.01 -19.93
CA ASP A 132 -8.12 -8.19 -19.36
C ASP A 132 -9.11 -9.19 -18.74
N PHE A 133 -10.42 -8.94 -18.86
CA PHE A 133 -11.47 -9.78 -18.25
C PHE A 133 -11.35 -11.24 -18.63
N TRP A 134 -10.95 -11.53 -19.87
CA TRP A 134 -10.75 -12.88 -20.39
C TRP A 134 -9.37 -13.45 -20.11
N ASN A 135 -8.43 -12.64 -19.65
CA ASN A 135 -7.10 -13.11 -19.26
C ASN A 135 -7.15 -13.76 -17.88
N ARG A 136 -6.83 -15.05 -17.81
CA ARG A 136 -6.81 -15.81 -16.54
C ARG A 136 -5.67 -15.41 -15.62
N GLU A 137 -4.60 -14.84 -16.16
CA GLU A 137 -3.40 -14.44 -15.41
C GLU A 137 -3.48 -12.98 -14.93
N ALA A 138 -4.44 -12.19 -15.41
CA ALA A 138 -4.62 -10.82 -14.95
C ALA A 138 -5.12 -10.80 -13.51
N PRO A 139 -4.60 -9.90 -12.66
CA PRO A 139 -5.09 -9.73 -11.30
C PRO A 139 -6.61 -9.41 -11.31
N LYS A 140 -7.38 -10.27 -10.65
CA LYS A 140 -8.83 -10.12 -10.55
C LYS A 140 -9.22 -9.84 -9.12
N GLY A 141 -10.28 -9.05 -8.96
CA GLY A 141 -10.80 -8.73 -7.64
C GLY A 141 -10.34 -7.37 -7.14
N LEU A 142 -10.19 -7.27 -5.84
CA LEU A 142 -9.94 -6.02 -5.15
C LEU A 142 -8.50 -5.94 -4.63
N LYS A 143 -7.98 -4.71 -4.55
CA LYS A 143 -6.74 -4.46 -3.81
C LYS A 143 -7.04 -4.48 -2.32
N LEU A 144 -6.35 -5.36 -1.60
CA LEU A 144 -6.45 -5.47 -0.16
C LEU A 144 -5.34 -4.65 0.50
N TYR A 145 -5.77 -3.82 1.43
CA TYR A 145 -4.90 -3.09 2.33
C TYR A 145 -5.20 -3.49 3.78
N VAL A 146 -4.21 -3.41 4.63
CA VAL A 146 -4.35 -3.50 6.08
C VAL A 146 -3.65 -2.30 6.68
N GLN A 147 -4.43 -1.44 7.36
CA GLN A 147 -3.92 -0.18 7.92
C GLN A 147 -3.16 0.66 6.87
N ARG A 148 -3.71 0.75 5.64
CA ARG A 148 -3.16 1.45 4.46
C ARG A 148 -1.89 0.82 3.86
N VAL A 149 -1.43 -0.31 4.38
CA VAL A 149 -0.32 -1.08 3.78
C VAL A 149 -0.89 -2.04 2.74
N PHE A 150 -0.36 -2.00 1.53
CA PHE A 150 -0.78 -2.91 0.45
C PHE A 150 -0.40 -4.36 0.78
N ILE A 151 -1.36 -5.27 0.64
CA ILE A 151 -1.17 -6.70 0.87
C ILE A 151 -1.19 -7.49 -0.42
N MET A 152 -2.25 -7.31 -1.23
CA MET A 152 -2.43 -8.02 -2.50
C MET A 152 -3.39 -7.27 -3.43
N ASP A 153 -3.32 -7.56 -4.72
CA ASP A 153 -4.16 -6.97 -5.78
C ASP A 153 -5.13 -7.97 -6.44
N ASP A 154 -5.19 -9.17 -5.92
CA ASP A 154 -5.99 -10.28 -6.44
C ASP A 154 -6.90 -10.90 -5.37
N ALA A 155 -7.48 -10.07 -4.52
CA ALA A 155 -8.33 -10.52 -3.42
C ALA A 155 -9.70 -11.02 -3.92
N GLU A 156 -9.69 -12.06 -4.77
CA GLU A 156 -10.89 -12.67 -5.39
C GLU A 156 -11.88 -13.21 -4.36
N GLN A 157 -11.40 -13.64 -3.19
CA GLN A 157 -12.23 -14.22 -2.12
C GLN A 157 -13.24 -13.23 -1.54
N PHE A 158 -13.10 -11.94 -1.77
CA PHE A 158 -14.04 -10.92 -1.28
C PHE A 158 -15.22 -10.68 -2.21
N LEU A 159 -15.16 -11.23 -3.43
CA LEU A 159 -16.21 -11.05 -4.43
C LEU A 159 -16.68 -12.40 -4.98
N PRO A 160 -17.99 -12.58 -5.20
CA PRO A 160 -18.46 -13.72 -5.97
C PRO A 160 -17.98 -13.61 -7.42
N LEU A 161 -17.82 -14.75 -8.10
CA LEU A 161 -17.22 -14.85 -9.44
C LEU A 161 -17.84 -13.88 -10.48
N PHE A 162 -19.15 -13.63 -10.38
CA PHE A 162 -19.85 -12.75 -11.29
C PHE A 162 -19.57 -11.24 -11.05
N LEU A 163 -18.90 -10.89 -9.97
CA LEU A 163 -18.50 -9.51 -9.65
C LEU A 163 -16.98 -9.27 -9.79
N LEU A 164 -16.21 -10.20 -10.33
CA LEU A 164 -14.77 -10.04 -10.47
C LEU A 164 -14.35 -8.91 -11.43
N PHE A 165 -15.29 -8.34 -12.18
CA PHE A 165 -15.07 -7.13 -12.96
C PHE A 165 -15.05 -5.85 -12.13
N VAL A 166 -15.56 -5.90 -10.90
CA VAL A 166 -15.53 -4.77 -9.96
C VAL A 166 -14.08 -4.49 -9.59
N LYS A 167 -13.67 -3.23 -9.69
CA LYS A 167 -12.36 -2.75 -9.24
C LYS A 167 -12.52 -1.98 -7.95
N GLY A 168 -11.49 -1.92 -7.14
CA GLY A 168 -11.59 -1.17 -5.89
C GLY A 168 -10.56 -1.58 -4.87
N VAL A 169 -10.75 -1.02 -3.68
CA VAL A 169 -9.91 -1.27 -2.52
C VAL A 169 -10.75 -1.69 -1.31
N ILE A 170 -10.19 -2.60 -0.52
CA ILE A 170 -10.65 -2.89 0.84
C ILE A 170 -9.49 -2.63 1.79
N ASP A 171 -9.72 -1.85 2.82
CA ASP A 171 -8.73 -1.56 3.86
C ASP A 171 -9.27 -1.98 5.21
N SER A 172 -8.72 -3.04 5.78
CA SER A 172 -9.12 -3.57 7.08
C SER A 172 -8.21 -3.03 8.18
N ALA A 173 -8.79 -2.71 9.34
CA ALA A 173 -8.04 -2.37 10.52
C ALA A 173 -7.60 -3.60 11.34
N ASP A 174 -8.34 -4.71 11.23
CA ASP A 174 -8.31 -5.85 12.17
C ASP A 174 -7.63 -7.10 11.62
N LEU A 175 -7.34 -7.16 10.32
CA LEU A 175 -6.64 -8.32 9.79
C LEU A 175 -5.19 -8.35 10.31
N PRO A 176 -4.75 -9.46 10.91
CA PRO A 176 -3.36 -9.58 11.32
C PRO A 176 -2.47 -9.53 10.08
N LEU A 177 -1.52 -8.59 10.08
CA LEU A 177 -0.45 -8.58 9.11
C LEU A 177 0.41 -9.83 9.32
N ASN A 178 0.16 -10.88 8.55
CA ASN A 178 1.05 -12.01 8.54
C ASN A 178 2.28 -11.66 7.71
N VAL A 179 3.35 -11.29 8.38
CA VAL A 179 4.61 -10.87 7.75
C VAL A 179 5.40 -12.08 7.20
N SER A 180 4.99 -13.29 7.54
CA SER A 180 5.59 -14.51 7.01
C SER A 180 4.93 -14.90 5.68
N ARG A 181 5.53 -14.52 4.60
CA ARG A 181 5.32 -15.12 3.28
C ARG A 181 6.55 -15.91 2.88
#